data_4c892b604803bfb9db37a1606f43c182
#
_entry.id   4c892b604803bfb9db37a1606f43c182
#
_cell.length_a   1.000
_cell.length_b   1.000
_cell.length_c   1.000
_cell.angle_alpha   90.00
_cell.angle_beta   90.00
_cell.angle_gamma   90.00
#
_symmetry.space_group_name_H-M   'P 1'
#
loop_
_entity.id
_entity.type
_entity.pdbx_description
1 polymer ?
#
loop_
_entity_poly.entity_id
_entity_poly.type
_entity_poly.pdbx_seq_one_letter_code
_entity_poly.pdbx_strand_id
1 'polypeptide(L)'
;ALAILDDDTLKHPALEVVITTDEEVGLLGAKALDCSQLKGKYLINMDSEEEGYLWVSCAGGLSAITTIPVRYQEVSGEKYELVISGLNGGHSGAEIDKNRANSNKLIGQALFTLEQDIPFCLTALEGGTKDNAIPRLSKAVFVADKEAEEAIFAAAEKLQNDWRTEYTGTDEGITVTVKKIGETTEKALEQVSQEKIIFFLVQVPYGIQKMSGSIEGLVET
;
A
#
# COMPACT_ATOMS: atom_id res chain seq x y z
N ALA A 1 -20.84 -20.19 -17.54
CA ALA A 1 -21.70 -19.65 -18.62
C ALA A 1 -21.72 -20.57 -19.85
N LEU A 2 -20.57 -20.84 -20.51
CA LEU A 2 -20.53 -21.64 -21.77
C LEU A 2 -21.14 -23.03 -21.60
N ALA A 3 -20.87 -23.73 -20.50
CA ALA A 3 -21.44 -25.05 -20.24
C ALA A 3 -22.99 -25.01 -20.14
N ILE A 4 -23.59 -23.96 -19.61
CA ILE A 4 -25.02 -23.76 -19.54
C ILE A 4 -25.63 -23.55 -20.93
N LEU A 5 -24.89 -22.79 -21.78
CA LEU A 5 -25.34 -22.56 -23.17
C LEU A 5 -25.19 -23.76 -24.08
N ASP A 6 -24.31 -24.70 -23.75
CA ASP A 6 -24.03 -25.93 -24.52
C ASP A 6 -24.90 -27.12 -24.10
N ASP A 7 -25.63 -27.00 -23.00
CA ASP A 7 -26.43 -28.09 -22.44
C ASP A 7 -27.95 -27.91 -22.77
N ASP A 8 -28.42 -28.53 -23.80
CA ASP A 8 -29.82 -28.51 -24.23
C ASP A 8 -30.82 -29.16 -23.22
N THR A 9 -30.30 -29.84 -22.19
CA THR A 9 -31.13 -30.47 -21.15
C THR A 9 -31.52 -29.52 -20.03
N LEU A 10 -30.79 -28.43 -19.86
CA LEU A 10 -31.02 -27.43 -18.83
C LEU A 10 -32.17 -26.50 -19.23
N LYS A 11 -33.14 -26.37 -18.32
CA LYS A 11 -34.23 -25.40 -18.49
C LYS A 11 -33.81 -24.05 -17.89
N HIS A 12 -33.74 -23.03 -18.72
CA HIS A 12 -33.41 -21.68 -18.32
C HIS A 12 -34.26 -20.63 -19.07
N PRO A 13 -34.46 -19.44 -18.52
CA PRO A 13 -35.01 -18.31 -19.26
C PRO A 13 -34.04 -17.84 -20.36
N ALA A 14 -34.41 -16.82 -21.11
CA ALA A 14 -33.49 -16.18 -22.05
C ALA A 14 -32.22 -15.68 -21.31
N LEU A 15 -31.07 -16.05 -21.84
CA LEU A 15 -29.75 -15.69 -21.28
C LEU A 15 -29.02 -14.73 -22.21
N GLU A 16 -28.37 -13.79 -21.60
CA GLU A 16 -27.38 -12.92 -22.25
C GLU A 16 -26.05 -13.14 -21.52
N VAL A 17 -25.02 -13.58 -22.24
CA VAL A 17 -23.70 -13.83 -21.64
C VAL A 17 -22.76 -12.68 -21.99
N VAL A 18 -22.24 -12.06 -20.96
CA VAL A 18 -21.25 -10.96 -21.09
C VAL A 18 -19.90 -11.47 -20.58
N ILE A 19 -18.89 -11.38 -21.42
CA ILE A 19 -17.51 -11.71 -21.08
C ILE A 19 -16.68 -10.44 -21.30
N THR A 20 -16.02 -9.98 -20.27
CA THR A 20 -15.18 -8.79 -20.30
C THR A 20 -13.70 -9.16 -20.22
N THR A 21 -12.84 -8.24 -20.62
CA THR A 21 -11.38 -8.36 -20.55
C THR A 21 -10.79 -7.40 -19.51
N ASP A 22 -9.51 -7.61 -19.19
CA ASP A 22 -8.72 -6.67 -18.37
C ASP A 22 -9.33 -6.35 -17.00
N GLU A 23 -9.87 -7.37 -16.32
CA GLU A 23 -10.39 -7.23 -14.96
C GLU A 23 -9.27 -6.83 -14.01
N GLU A 24 -8.14 -7.56 -14.02
CA GLU A 24 -6.97 -7.43 -13.14
C GLU A 24 -6.22 -6.10 -13.28
N VAL A 25 -6.42 -5.38 -14.36
CA VAL A 25 -5.80 -4.07 -14.62
C VAL A 25 -6.77 -2.90 -14.52
N GLY A 26 -7.87 -3.10 -13.80
CA GLY A 26 -8.83 -2.05 -13.46
C GLY A 26 -10.17 -2.13 -14.19
N LEU A 27 -10.65 -3.32 -14.55
CA LEU A 27 -11.99 -3.55 -15.12
C LEU A 27 -12.18 -2.82 -16.47
N LEU A 28 -11.14 -2.72 -17.30
CA LEU A 28 -11.18 -1.89 -18.51
C LEU A 28 -12.26 -2.32 -19.48
N GLY A 29 -12.43 -3.63 -19.70
CA GLY A 29 -13.47 -4.17 -20.55
C GLY A 29 -14.87 -3.90 -20.00
N ALA A 30 -15.08 -4.06 -18.72
CA ALA A 30 -16.38 -3.77 -18.08
C ALA A 30 -16.72 -2.28 -18.13
N LYS A 31 -15.75 -1.39 -17.92
CA LYS A 31 -15.94 0.07 -18.03
C LYS A 31 -16.25 0.54 -19.44
N ALA A 32 -15.74 -0.16 -20.45
CA ALA A 32 -15.97 0.16 -21.87
C ALA A 32 -17.22 -0.51 -22.45
N LEU A 33 -17.88 -1.38 -21.69
CA LEU A 33 -19.04 -2.12 -22.18
C LEU A 33 -20.23 -1.20 -22.46
N ASP A 34 -20.78 -1.29 -23.68
CA ASP A 34 -22.07 -0.66 -24.03
C ASP A 34 -23.22 -1.56 -23.55
N CYS A 35 -23.80 -1.21 -22.42
CA CYS A 35 -24.91 -1.93 -21.85
C CYS A 35 -26.27 -1.67 -22.55
N SER A 36 -26.36 -0.77 -23.55
CA SER A 36 -27.61 -0.41 -24.23
C SER A 36 -28.26 -1.58 -24.96
N GLN A 37 -27.49 -2.58 -25.32
CA GLN A 37 -27.95 -3.78 -26.01
C GLN A 37 -28.48 -4.87 -25.06
N LEU A 38 -28.18 -4.78 -23.76
CA LEU A 38 -28.56 -5.77 -22.77
C LEU A 38 -30.04 -5.58 -22.38
N LYS A 39 -30.79 -6.69 -22.32
CA LYS A 39 -32.21 -6.72 -21.97
C LYS A 39 -32.49 -7.44 -20.66
N GLY A 40 -31.52 -8.14 -20.12
CA GLY A 40 -31.60 -8.87 -18.85
C GLY A 40 -31.96 -7.92 -17.70
N LYS A 41 -32.86 -8.38 -16.82
CA LYS A 41 -33.28 -7.66 -15.60
C LYS A 41 -32.51 -8.12 -14.36
N TYR A 42 -31.86 -9.28 -14.45
CA TYR A 42 -31.09 -9.89 -13.39
C TYR A 42 -29.67 -10.10 -13.90
N LEU A 43 -28.70 -9.68 -13.12
CA LEU A 43 -27.29 -9.92 -13.40
C LEU A 43 -26.77 -10.94 -12.39
N ILE A 44 -26.14 -11.99 -12.89
CA ILE A 44 -25.43 -12.99 -12.09
C ILE A 44 -23.96 -12.87 -12.47
N ASN A 45 -23.13 -12.37 -11.54
CA ASN A 45 -21.69 -12.40 -11.68
C ASN A 45 -21.18 -13.79 -11.26
N MET A 46 -20.44 -14.45 -12.15
CA MET A 46 -19.91 -15.80 -11.93
C MET A 46 -18.42 -15.78 -11.54
N ASP A 47 -17.87 -14.62 -11.28
CA ASP A 47 -16.49 -14.41 -10.88
C ASP A 47 -16.38 -14.40 -9.33
N SER A 48 -16.86 -15.49 -8.72
CA SER A 48 -16.78 -15.73 -7.28
C SER A 48 -15.98 -17.00 -7.01
N GLU A 49 -15.05 -16.96 -6.08
CA GLU A 49 -14.13 -18.05 -5.77
C GLU A 49 -14.70 -19.05 -4.73
N GLU A 50 -15.75 -18.68 -4.00
CA GLU A 50 -16.30 -19.48 -2.92
C GLU A 50 -17.56 -20.22 -3.34
N GLU A 51 -17.49 -21.56 -3.39
CA GLU A 51 -18.62 -22.41 -3.71
C GLU A 51 -19.71 -22.35 -2.61
N GLY A 52 -20.96 -22.20 -3.03
CA GLY A 52 -22.13 -22.18 -2.13
C GLY A 52 -22.44 -20.80 -1.55
N TYR A 53 -21.69 -19.77 -1.89
CA TYR A 53 -21.95 -18.40 -1.46
C TYR A 53 -22.60 -17.57 -2.58
N LEU A 54 -23.58 -16.75 -2.21
CA LEU A 54 -24.21 -15.76 -3.08
C LEU A 54 -23.88 -14.36 -2.53
N TRP A 55 -22.93 -13.69 -3.16
CA TRP A 55 -22.55 -12.32 -2.83
C TRP A 55 -23.60 -11.33 -3.38
N VAL A 56 -24.22 -10.56 -2.52
CA VAL A 56 -25.32 -9.65 -2.89
C VAL A 56 -24.90 -8.19 -2.97
N SER A 57 -23.66 -7.89 -2.56
CA SER A 57 -23.05 -6.56 -2.62
C SER A 57 -21.53 -6.66 -2.66
N CYS A 58 -20.89 -5.57 -3.05
CA CYS A 58 -19.44 -5.43 -2.98
C CYS A 58 -19.07 -4.04 -2.44
N ALA A 59 -17.84 -3.92 -1.93
CA ALA A 59 -17.27 -2.63 -1.58
C ALA A 59 -16.95 -1.81 -2.83
N GLY A 60 -17.10 -0.50 -2.75
CA GLY A 60 -16.57 0.42 -3.73
C GLY A 60 -15.10 0.75 -3.45
N GLY A 61 -14.42 1.35 -4.42
CA GLY A 61 -13.03 1.79 -4.29
C GLY A 61 -12.84 3.21 -4.82
N LEU A 62 -11.91 3.93 -4.24
CA LEU A 62 -11.43 5.22 -4.71
C LEU A 62 -9.91 5.24 -4.69
N SER A 63 -9.29 5.50 -5.84
CA SER A 63 -7.86 5.77 -5.92
C SER A 63 -7.60 7.27 -5.91
N ALA A 64 -6.79 7.74 -4.97
CA ALA A 64 -6.38 9.13 -4.86
C ALA A 64 -4.89 9.27 -5.15
N ILE A 65 -4.54 10.09 -6.14
CA ILE A 65 -3.15 10.42 -6.47
C ILE A 65 -2.83 11.78 -5.89
N THR A 66 -1.91 11.80 -4.91
CA THR A 66 -1.45 13.03 -4.28
C THR A 66 -0.11 13.46 -4.85
N THR A 67 -0.03 14.67 -5.37
CA THR A 67 1.21 15.27 -5.85
C THR A 67 1.66 16.37 -4.88
N ILE A 68 2.82 16.21 -4.29
CA ILE A 68 3.41 17.17 -3.34
C ILE A 68 4.56 17.91 -4.04
N PRO A 69 4.44 19.23 -4.27
CA PRO A 69 5.53 20.00 -4.86
C PRO A 69 6.69 20.13 -3.87
N VAL A 70 7.90 19.84 -4.34
CA VAL A 70 9.11 19.84 -3.54
C VAL A 70 10.18 20.72 -4.16
N ARG A 71 11.13 21.19 -3.34
CA ARG A 71 12.34 21.90 -3.75
C ARG A 71 13.57 21.11 -3.34
N TYR A 72 14.64 21.32 -4.08
CA TYR A 72 15.91 20.64 -3.89
C TYR A 72 17.02 21.66 -3.60
N GLN A 73 18.00 21.22 -2.84
CA GLN A 73 19.25 21.90 -2.58
C GLN A 73 20.44 20.97 -2.83
N GLU A 74 21.63 21.50 -3.03
CA GLU A 74 22.86 20.72 -3.10
C GLU A 74 23.37 20.44 -1.68
N VAL A 75 23.69 19.20 -1.40
CA VAL A 75 24.19 18.76 -0.09
C VAL A 75 25.42 17.88 -0.26
N SER A 76 26.33 17.92 0.71
CA SER A 76 27.50 17.06 0.78
C SER A 76 27.53 16.36 2.13
N GLY A 77 27.96 15.11 2.15
CA GLY A 77 28.04 14.30 3.37
C GLY A 77 28.11 12.81 3.07
N GLU A 78 27.85 12.00 4.07
CA GLU A 78 27.76 10.55 3.92
C GLU A 78 26.33 10.15 3.52
N LYS A 79 26.24 9.28 2.52
CA LYS A 79 24.98 8.76 1.98
C LYS A 79 24.62 7.45 2.64
N TYR A 80 23.38 7.34 3.07
CA TYR A 80 22.82 6.15 3.70
C TYR A 80 21.57 5.69 2.96
N GLU A 81 21.37 4.37 2.95
CA GLU A 81 20.14 3.72 2.49
C GLU A 81 19.48 3.06 3.70
N LEU A 82 18.24 3.43 3.99
CA LEU A 82 17.39 2.82 5.00
C LEU A 82 16.33 1.98 4.30
N VAL A 83 16.24 0.70 4.63
CA VAL A 83 15.27 -0.23 4.04
C VAL A 83 14.44 -0.87 5.14
N ILE A 84 13.13 -0.84 4.96
CA ILE A 84 12.17 -1.57 5.78
C ILE A 84 11.61 -2.71 4.93
N SER A 85 11.72 -3.93 5.44
CA SER A 85 11.36 -5.15 4.72
C SER A 85 10.91 -6.26 5.69
N GLY A 86 10.62 -7.45 5.15
CA GLY A 86 10.23 -8.61 5.96
C GLY A 86 8.76 -8.59 6.40
N LEU A 87 7.95 -7.67 5.86
CA LEU A 87 6.53 -7.58 6.15
C LEU A 87 5.73 -8.61 5.32
N ASN A 88 4.63 -9.09 5.89
CA ASN A 88 3.74 -10.05 5.24
C ASN A 88 2.98 -9.43 4.05
N GLY A 89 2.55 -8.17 4.18
CA GLY A 89 1.72 -7.52 3.18
C GLY A 89 0.34 -8.17 3.09
N GLY A 90 -0.31 -8.06 1.94
CA GLY A 90 -1.63 -8.66 1.68
C GLY A 90 -2.50 -7.78 0.80
N HIS A 91 -3.73 -8.23 0.56
CA HIS A 91 -4.70 -7.45 -0.18
C HIS A 91 -5.28 -6.35 0.70
N SER A 92 -5.26 -5.10 0.24
CA SER A 92 -5.68 -3.92 1.02
C SER A 92 -7.18 -3.89 1.35
N GLY A 93 -8.00 -4.65 0.63
CA GLY A 93 -9.43 -4.83 0.94
C GLY A 93 -9.67 -6.08 1.78
N ALA A 94 -9.40 -7.27 1.23
CA ALA A 94 -9.75 -8.55 1.84
C ALA A 94 -8.95 -8.91 3.11
N GLU A 95 -7.80 -8.26 3.34
CA GLU A 95 -6.91 -8.58 4.46
C GLU A 95 -6.57 -7.37 5.34
N ILE A 96 -7.29 -6.25 5.19
CA ILE A 96 -7.04 -5.03 5.97
C ILE A 96 -7.36 -5.22 7.47
N ASP A 97 -8.25 -6.15 7.79
CA ASP A 97 -8.63 -6.55 9.13
C ASP A 97 -7.52 -7.30 9.90
N LYS A 98 -6.52 -7.81 9.19
CA LYS A 98 -5.42 -8.57 9.79
C LYS A 98 -4.39 -7.71 10.52
N ASN A 99 -4.59 -6.40 10.57
CA ASN A 99 -3.72 -5.42 11.25
C ASN A 99 -2.23 -5.58 10.91
N ARG A 100 -1.92 -5.83 9.64
CA ARG A 100 -0.54 -5.98 9.17
C ARG A 100 0.17 -4.64 9.05
N ALA A 101 1.47 -4.66 9.23
CA ALA A 101 2.30 -3.48 9.06
C ALA A 101 2.33 -3.00 7.61
N ASN A 102 2.44 -1.68 7.43
CA ASN A 102 2.59 -1.02 6.14
C ASN A 102 3.97 -0.36 6.08
N SER A 103 4.84 -0.83 5.19
CA SER A 103 6.21 -0.34 5.11
C SER A 103 6.31 1.16 4.80
N ASN A 104 5.33 1.74 4.06
CA ASN A 104 5.30 3.19 3.80
C ASN A 104 4.99 3.99 5.07
N LYS A 105 4.16 3.46 5.96
CA LYS A 105 3.92 4.07 7.28
C LYS A 105 5.17 3.98 8.15
N LEU A 106 5.79 2.81 8.19
CA LEU A 106 6.98 2.57 8.99
C LEU A 106 8.17 3.42 8.53
N ILE A 107 8.40 3.57 7.21
CA ILE A 107 9.48 4.43 6.71
C ILE A 107 9.23 5.90 7.06
N GLY A 108 7.99 6.36 7.01
CA GLY A 108 7.61 7.70 7.46
C GLY A 108 7.90 7.91 8.95
N GLN A 109 7.54 6.93 9.80
CA GLN A 109 7.83 6.96 11.23
C GLN A 109 9.34 6.91 11.52
N ALA A 110 10.10 6.08 10.77
CA ALA A 110 11.54 6.03 10.90
C ALA A 110 12.21 7.38 10.60
N LEU A 111 11.84 7.98 9.47
CA LEU A 111 12.36 9.29 9.08
C LEU A 111 11.98 10.38 10.09
N PHE A 112 10.73 10.35 10.57
CA PHE A 112 10.29 11.28 11.61
C PHE A 112 11.08 11.12 12.92
N THR A 113 11.36 9.87 13.33
CA THR A 113 12.15 9.60 14.53
C THR A 113 13.60 10.06 14.37
N LEU A 114 14.22 9.77 13.22
CA LEU A 114 15.58 10.23 12.93
C LEU A 114 15.69 11.75 12.94
N GLU A 115 14.72 12.45 12.36
CA GLU A 115 14.72 13.92 12.23
C GLU A 115 14.70 14.65 13.58
N GLN A 116 14.29 13.99 14.67
CA GLN A 116 14.27 14.62 16.00
C GLN A 116 15.67 14.90 16.55
N ASP A 117 16.63 14.03 16.24
CA ASP A 117 17.97 14.08 16.84
C ASP A 117 19.11 14.15 15.81
N ILE A 118 18.82 13.83 14.54
CA ILE A 118 19.83 13.69 13.49
C ILE A 118 19.45 14.58 12.31
N PRO A 119 20.22 15.64 12.01
CA PRO A 119 20.06 16.37 10.78
C PRO A 119 20.40 15.50 9.56
N PHE A 120 19.50 15.39 8.60
CA PHE A 120 19.72 14.71 7.33
C PHE A 120 18.92 15.36 6.21
N CYS A 121 19.28 15.07 4.96
CA CYS A 121 18.57 15.53 3.78
C CYS A 121 18.18 14.32 2.92
N LEU A 122 16.87 14.14 2.67
CA LEU A 122 16.33 13.04 1.89
C LEU A 122 16.61 13.24 0.40
N THR A 123 17.16 12.22 -0.26
CA THR A 123 17.47 12.24 -1.70
C THR A 123 16.54 11.37 -2.52
N ALA A 124 16.06 10.26 -1.96
CA ALA A 124 15.10 9.37 -2.61
C ALA A 124 14.20 8.68 -1.59
N LEU A 125 12.98 8.38 -2.03
CA LEU A 125 12.01 7.63 -1.25
C LEU A 125 11.15 6.79 -2.21
N GLU A 126 11.03 5.51 -1.91
CA GLU A 126 10.24 4.59 -2.71
C GLU A 126 9.60 3.50 -1.85
N GLY A 127 8.43 3.00 -2.24
CA GLY A 127 7.76 1.90 -1.56
C GLY A 127 6.41 1.58 -2.17
N GLY A 128 5.97 0.33 -1.95
CA GLY A 128 4.76 -0.20 -2.55
C GLY A 128 4.93 -0.52 -4.04
N THR A 129 4.11 -1.44 -4.55
CA THR A 129 4.16 -1.90 -5.94
C THR A 129 2.81 -1.80 -6.64
N LYS A 130 1.71 -1.92 -5.89
CA LYS A 130 0.34 -1.84 -6.37
C LYS A 130 -0.54 -1.11 -5.36
N ASP A 131 -1.56 -0.43 -5.84
CA ASP A 131 -2.51 0.34 -5.03
C ASP A 131 -3.46 -0.55 -4.20
N ASN A 132 -3.68 -1.80 -4.62
CA ASN A 132 -4.49 -2.77 -3.89
C ASN A 132 -3.68 -3.74 -3.01
N ALA A 133 -2.39 -3.49 -2.80
CA ALA A 133 -1.52 -4.32 -1.97
C ALA A 133 -0.91 -3.54 -0.80
N ILE A 134 -0.98 -4.11 0.41
CA ILE A 134 -0.31 -3.57 1.59
C ILE A 134 1.21 -3.60 1.34
N PRO A 135 1.91 -2.45 1.38
CA PRO A 135 3.33 -2.37 1.07
C PRO A 135 4.18 -3.21 2.01
N ARG A 136 5.04 -4.05 1.43
CA ARG A 136 5.94 -4.98 2.16
C ARG A 136 7.36 -4.46 2.28
N LEU A 137 7.73 -3.51 1.43
CA LEU A 137 9.07 -2.97 1.32
C LEU A 137 9.00 -1.48 1.03
N SER A 138 9.82 -0.72 1.75
CA SER A 138 10.06 0.69 1.48
C SER A 138 11.53 1.03 1.71
N LYS A 139 12.01 2.00 0.95
CA LYS A 139 13.39 2.45 0.99
C LYS A 139 13.46 3.97 0.99
N ALA A 140 14.32 4.51 1.84
CA ALA A 140 14.72 5.91 1.85
C ALA A 140 16.23 6.02 1.65
N VAL A 141 16.66 7.02 0.88
CA VAL A 141 18.08 7.36 0.73
C VAL A 141 18.26 8.80 1.18
N PHE A 142 19.24 9.03 2.02
CA PHE A 142 19.49 10.37 2.59
C PHE A 142 20.99 10.61 2.81
N VAL A 143 21.32 11.87 2.95
CA VAL A 143 22.67 12.36 3.26
C VAL A 143 22.66 12.95 4.65
N ALA A 144 23.62 12.56 5.47
CA ALA A 144 23.83 13.07 6.83
C ALA A 144 25.32 13.29 7.10
N ASP A 145 25.63 13.96 8.21
CA ASP A 145 27.00 14.08 8.67
C ASP A 145 27.58 12.74 9.10
N LYS A 146 28.88 12.55 8.90
CA LYS A 146 29.58 11.32 9.25
C LYS A 146 29.47 10.98 10.74
N GLU A 147 29.46 12.00 11.58
CA GLU A 147 29.33 11.88 13.02
C GLU A 147 27.99 11.31 13.48
N ALA A 148 26.97 11.36 12.63
CA ALA A 148 25.65 10.80 12.90
C ALA A 148 25.57 9.27 12.67
N GLU A 149 26.59 8.64 12.09
CA GLU A 149 26.58 7.23 11.67
C GLU A 149 26.11 6.30 12.80
N GLU A 150 26.75 6.36 13.96
CA GLU A 150 26.45 5.49 15.11
C GLU A 150 24.99 5.68 15.58
N ALA A 151 24.52 6.92 15.65
CA ALA A 151 23.16 7.25 16.04
C ALA A 151 22.11 6.72 15.04
N ILE A 152 22.39 6.80 13.73
CA ILE A 152 21.53 6.27 12.66
C ILE A 152 21.37 4.76 12.80
N PHE A 153 22.46 4.01 12.99
CA PHE A 153 22.41 2.56 13.16
C PHE A 153 21.68 2.17 14.44
N ALA A 154 21.96 2.84 15.55
CA ALA A 154 21.29 2.60 16.84
C ALA A 154 19.77 2.87 16.75
N ALA A 155 19.36 3.94 16.08
CA ALA A 155 17.95 4.23 15.85
C ALA A 155 17.24 3.14 15.02
N ALA A 156 17.89 2.66 13.97
CA ALA A 156 17.35 1.59 13.13
C ALA A 156 17.16 0.28 13.92
N GLU A 157 18.15 -0.11 14.73
CA GLU A 157 18.06 -1.29 15.59
C GLU A 157 16.93 -1.14 16.61
N LYS A 158 16.82 0.00 17.25
CA LYS A 158 15.73 0.29 18.20
C LYS A 158 14.36 0.18 17.54
N LEU A 159 14.16 0.83 16.39
CA LEU A 159 12.91 0.79 15.64
C LEU A 159 12.53 -0.64 15.25
N GLN A 160 13.49 -1.44 14.80
CA GLN A 160 13.24 -2.85 14.48
C GLN A 160 12.71 -3.63 15.70
N ASN A 161 13.32 -3.46 16.86
CA ASN A 161 12.91 -4.16 18.07
C ASN A 161 11.54 -3.68 18.56
N ASP A 162 11.29 -2.37 18.51
CA ASP A 162 10.01 -1.77 18.90
C ASP A 162 8.88 -2.31 18.01
N TRP A 163 9.06 -2.30 16.68
CA TRP A 163 8.04 -2.77 15.75
C TRP A 163 7.83 -4.28 15.77
N ARG A 164 8.87 -5.09 15.97
CA ARG A 164 8.69 -6.54 16.19
C ARG A 164 7.84 -6.84 17.41
N THR A 165 7.93 -6.00 18.43
CA THR A 165 7.08 -6.10 19.62
C THR A 165 5.66 -5.63 19.31
N GLU A 166 5.49 -4.49 18.65
CA GLU A 166 4.19 -3.91 18.28
C GLU A 166 3.38 -4.84 17.37
N TYR A 167 4.05 -5.44 16.37
CA TYR A 167 3.42 -6.32 15.37
C TYR A 167 3.59 -7.82 15.68
N THR A 168 3.72 -8.18 16.95
CA THR A 168 3.77 -9.58 17.37
C THR A 168 2.52 -10.33 16.89
N GLY A 169 2.71 -11.48 16.24
CA GLY A 169 1.63 -12.30 15.66
C GLY A 169 1.19 -11.88 14.28
N THR A 170 1.60 -10.71 13.77
CA THR A 170 1.23 -10.25 12.41
C THR A 170 2.43 -10.05 11.49
N ASP A 171 3.48 -9.37 11.93
CA ASP A 171 4.66 -9.05 11.11
C ASP A 171 5.98 -9.20 11.90
N GLU A 172 6.19 -10.32 12.55
CA GLU A 172 7.39 -10.61 13.35
C GLU A 172 8.70 -10.59 12.53
N GLY A 173 8.60 -10.71 11.21
CA GLY A 173 9.71 -10.67 10.28
C GLY A 173 10.24 -9.29 9.97
N ILE A 174 9.68 -8.21 10.55
CA ILE A 174 10.11 -6.84 10.28
C ILE A 174 11.62 -6.68 10.43
N THR A 175 12.25 -6.14 9.40
CA THR A 175 13.67 -5.88 9.35
C THR A 175 13.91 -4.44 8.93
N VAL A 176 14.69 -3.73 9.73
CA VAL A 176 15.14 -2.34 9.45
C VAL A 176 16.65 -2.39 9.24
N THR A 177 17.07 -2.14 8.01
CA THR A 177 18.49 -2.15 7.66
C THR A 177 18.95 -0.78 7.23
N VAL A 178 20.12 -0.38 7.71
CA VAL A 178 20.83 0.79 7.22
C VAL A 178 22.11 0.34 6.55
N LYS A 179 22.37 0.90 5.39
CA LYS A 179 23.60 0.69 4.64
C LYS A 179 24.25 2.02 4.34
N LYS A 180 25.50 2.18 4.75
CA LYS A 180 26.35 3.28 4.32
C LYS A 180 26.77 3.05 2.87
N ILE A 181 26.56 4.05 2.02
CA ILE A 181 26.90 4.01 0.59
C ILE A 181 28.27 4.64 0.35
N GLY A 182 28.55 5.77 1.04
CA GLY A 182 29.80 6.52 0.95
C GLY A 182 29.58 8.04 0.82
N GLU A 183 30.66 8.78 0.71
CA GLU A 183 30.62 10.22 0.55
C GLU A 183 29.97 10.64 -0.79
N THR A 184 29.19 11.70 -0.77
CA THR A 184 28.50 12.21 -1.94
C THR A 184 28.33 13.74 -1.91
N THR A 185 28.16 14.32 -3.09
CA THR A 185 27.59 15.65 -3.29
C THR A 185 26.49 15.52 -4.31
N GLU A 186 25.26 15.74 -3.90
CA GLU A 186 24.08 15.55 -4.75
C GLU A 186 22.92 16.45 -4.35
N LYS A 187 21.86 16.44 -5.17
CA LYS A 187 20.63 17.15 -4.84
C LYS A 187 19.79 16.32 -3.86
N ALA A 188 19.39 16.96 -2.77
CA ALA A 188 18.48 16.46 -1.77
C ALA A 188 17.30 17.42 -1.56
N LEU A 189 16.26 16.97 -0.91
CA LEU A 189 15.14 17.83 -0.55
C LEU A 189 15.59 18.96 0.37
N GLU A 190 15.06 20.17 0.14
CA GLU A 190 15.10 21.23 1.15
C GLU A 190 14.30 20.80 2.39
N GLN A 191 14.68 21.27 3.55
CA GLN A 191 14.09 20.89 4.83
C GLN A 191 12.56 20.96 4.83
N VAL A 192 11.97 22.07 4.40
CA VAL A 192 10.50 22.25 4.36
C VAL A 192 9.81 21.23 3.43
N SER A 193 10.48 20.83 2.34
CA SER A 193 9.98 19.82 1.42
C SER A 193 10.04 18.43 2.04
N GLN A 194 11.13 18.12 2.74
CA GLN A 194 11.30 16.88 3.49
C GLN A 194 10.24 16.74 4.60
N GLU A 195 10.08 17.77 5.42
CA GLU A 195 9.07 17.79 6.49
C GLU A 195 7.66 17.51 5.96
N LYS A 196 7.28 18.08 4.80
CA LYS A 196 5.98 17.81 4.16
C LYS A 196 5.82 16.34 3.78
N ILE A 197 6.86 15.73 3.21
CA ILE A 197 6.83 14.31 2.81
C ILE A 197 6.73 13.42 4.04
N ILE A 198 7.56 13.66 5.05
CA ILE A 198 7.54 12.90 6.30
C ILE A 198 6.19 13.06 6.98
N PHE A 199 5.68 14.28 7.12
CA PHE A 199 4.37 14.55 7.69
C PHE A 199 3.25 13.81 6.93
N PHE A 200 3.26 13.84 5.60
CA PHE A 200 2.28 13.14 4.79
C PHE A 200 2.30 11.62 5.06
N LEU A 201 3.48 10.99 5.05
CA LEU A 201 3.60 9.57 5.32
C LEU A 201 3.12 9.17 6.72
N VAL A 202 3.42 9.99 7.73
CA VAL A 202 2.98 9.75 9.11
C VAL A 202 1.47 9.96 9.28
N GLN A 203 0.90 10.98 8.65
CA GLN A 203 -0.49 11.37 8.89
C GLN A 203 -1.51 10.70 7.97
N VAL A 204 -1.12 10.25 6.75
CA VAL A 204 -2.08 9.61 5.84
C VAL A 204 -2.72 8.40 6.54
N PRO A 205 -4.05 8.28 6.52
CA PRO A 205 -4.74 7.16 7.16
C PRO A 205 -4.31 5.81 6.58
N TYR A 206 -4.27 4.81 7.44
CA TYR A 206 -4.03 3.42 7.05
C TYR A 206 -4.85 2.48 7.96
N GLY A 207 -5.31 1.37 7.41
CA GLY A 207 -6.15 0.41 8.14
C GLY A 207 -7.61 0.85 8.18
N ILE A 208 -8.41 0.13 8.94
CA ILE A 208 -9.84 0.38 9.08
C ILE A 208 -10.06 1.73 9.78
N GLN A 209 -10.76 2.63 9.11
CA GLN A 209 -11.11 3.94 9.66
C GLN A 209 -12.52 3.95 10.22
N LYS A 210 -13.43 3.12 9.70
CA LYS A 210 -14.81 3.07 10.13
C LYS A 210 -15.42 1.68 9.93
N MET A 211 -16.05 1.17 10.99
CA MET A 211 -16.90 -0.02 10.95
C MET A 211 -18.35 0.37 10.75
N SER A 212 -19.15 -0.51 10.15
CA SER A 212 -20.59 -0.32 10.00
C SER A 212 -21.28 -0.20 11.35
N GLY A 213 -22.14 0.80 11.49
CA GLY A 213 -23.00 0.94 12.68
C GLY A 213 -24.24 0.04 12.66
N SER A 214 -24.55 -0.59 11.53
CA SER A 214 -25.75 -1.40 11.32
C SER A 214 -25.49 -2.86 11.03
N ILE A 215 -24.29 -3.23 10.58
CA ILE A 215 -23.91 -4.61 10.25
C ILE A 215 -22.64 -4.94 11.01
N GLU A 216 -22.74 -5.92 11.91
CA GLU A 216 -21.61 -6.37 12.70
C GLU A 216 -20.52 -6.99 11.82
N GLY A 217 -19.27 -6.62 12.05
CA GLY A 217 -18.10 -7.13 11.33
C GLY A 217 -17.87 -6.50 9.94
N LEU A 218 -18.77 -5.66 9.45
CA LEU A 218 -18.61 -5.00 8.15
C LEU A 218 -17.73 -3.75 8.26
N VAL A 219 -16.65 -3.72 7.47
CA VAL A 219 -15.82 -2.51 7.29
C VAL A 219 -16.50 -1.56 6.30
N GLU A 220 -16.66 -0.30 6.69
CA GLU A 220 -17.18 0.76 5.78
C GLU A 220 -16.05 1.51 5.09
N THR A 221 -14.94 1.78 5.80
CA THR A 221 -13.80 2.55 5.28
C THR A 221 -12.52 2.12 5.97
#